data_46d5087b47d42ea80267bdabb5718066
#
_entry.id   46d5087b47d42ea80267bdabb5718066
#
_cell.length_a   1.000
_cell.length_b   1.000
_cell.length_c   1.000
_cell.angle_alpha   90.00
_cell.angle_beta   90.00
_cell.angle_gamma   90.00
#
_symmetry.space_group_name_H-M   'P 1'
#
loop_
_entity.id
_entity.type
_entity.pdbx_description
1 polymer ?
#
loop_
_entity_poly.entity_id
_entity_poly.type
_entity_poly.pdbx_seq_one_letter_code
_entity_poly.pdbx_strand_id
1 'polypeptide(L)'
;MNNYDVIIIGAGINGLTTASILGKKGKRVIVLESRDKIGGMASSIEFSPGFKCNLINDSIKWIDPRLVKLLDLEACGLELVQPEILRIVLGKNGEHIAFHKNVDKTIDSISKYSLEDAGKWKDFISYIDKLSHFLEKIYELTPPKLPSVGIKEIFGMRSMFTPIRRYGTRGIVDLLRVAPMMMPELVDEWFENE
;
A
#
# COMPACT_ATOMS: atom_id res chain seq x y z
N MET A 1 35.01 24.22 5.71
CA MET A 1 34.35 23.00 6.24
C MET A 1 32.87 23.02 5.79
N ASN A 2 32.41 21.96 5.16
CA ASN A 2 30.98 21.84 4.83
C ASN A 2 30.20 21.58 6.12
N ASN A 3 29.46 22.57 6.59
CA ASN A 3 28.62 22.42 7.78
C ASN A 3 27.23 21.90 7.37
N TYR A 4 26.84 20.76 7.89
CA TYR A 4 25.50 20.19 7.73
C TYR A 4 24.69 20.41 9.00
N ASP A 5 23.39 20.69 8.83
CA ASP A 5 22.46 20.87 9.94
C ASP A 5 21.91 19.52 10.41
N VAL A 6 21.85 18.53 9.50
CA VAL A 6 21.32 17.18 9.76
C VAL A 6 22.12 16.13 9.01
N ILE A 7 22.38 15.01 9.68
CA ILE A 7 22.97 13.81 9.11
C ILE A 7 21.92 12.70 9.16
N ILE A 8 21.64 12.07 8.03
CA ILE A 8 20.72 10.94 7.92
C ILE A 8 21.53 9.70 7.56
N ILE A 9 21.35 8.64 8.32
CA ILE A 9 22.02 7.36 8.08
C ILE A 9 21.04 6.42 7.39
N GLY A 10 21.41 6.01 6.16
CA GLY A 10 20.60 5.17 5.29
C GLY A 10 19.78 5.93 4.26
N ALA A 11 20.00 5.61 2.98
CA ALA A 11 19.29 6.18 1.84
C ALA A 11 18.13 5.26 1.35
N GLY A 12 17.41 4.66 2.28
CA GLY A 12 16.13 4.01 2.00
C GLY A 12 15.00 5.05 1.84
N ILE A 13 13.79 4.62 1.53
CA ILE A 13 12.64 5.49 1.28
C ILE A 13 12.44 6.49 2.43
N ASN A 14 12.48 6.04 3.68
CA ASN A 14 12.26 6.90 4.84
C ASN A 14 13.37 7.96 4.99
N GLY A 15 14.62 7.56 4.81
CA GLY A 15 15.78 8.47 4.87
C GLY A 15 15.73 9.52 3.76
N LEU A 16 15.45 9.11 2.53
CA LEU A 16 15.33 10.00 1.37
C LEU A 16 14.15 10.97 1.52
N THR A 17 12.99 10.48 1.96
CA THR A 17 11.82 11.31 2.25
C THR A 17 12.12 12.37 3.30
N THR A 18 12.75 11.97 4.41
CA THR A 18 13.15 12.88 5.49
C THR A 18 14.13 13.93 4.99
N ALA A 19 15.15 13.50 4.23
CA ALA A 19 16.14 14.40 3.65
C ALA A 19 15.49 15.46 2.75
N SER A 20 14.60 15.00 1.86
CA SER A 20 13.90 15.86 0.91
C SER A 20 13.01 16.89 1.61
N ILE A 21 12.26 16.48 2.64
CA ILE A 21 11.42 17.38 3.43
C ILE A 21 12.26 18.43 4.16
N LEU A 22 13.37 18.02 4.78
CA LEU A 22 14.27 18.93 5.48
C LEU A 22 14.98 19.87 4.52
N GLY A 23 15.42 19.38 3.36
CA GLY A 23 15.99 20.21 2.30
C GLY A 23 15.03 21.28 1.79
N LYS A 24 13.76 20.91 1.53
CA LYS A 24 12.71 21.89 1.17
C LYS A 24 12.46 22.94 2.26
N LYS A 25 12.77 22.62 3.52
CA LYS A 25 12.73 23.57 4.65
C LYS A 25 14.03 24.36 4.82
N GLY A 26 14.94 24.32 3.86
CA GLY A 26 16.18 25.08 3.87
C GLY A 26 17.28 24.50 4.77
N LYS A 27 17.15 23.27 5.26
CA LYS A 27 18.20 22.59 6.03
C LYS A 27 19.27 22.01 5.11
N ARG A 28 20.53 22.11 5.52
CA ARG A 28 21.63 21.45 4.85
C ARG A 28 21.70 20.02 5.37
N VAL A 29 21.33 19.06 4.53
CA VAL A 29 21.22 17.65 4.90
C VAL A 29 22.28 16.85 4.16
N ILE A 30 22.95 15.94 4.88
CA ILE A 30 23.77 14.89 4.28
C ILE A 30 23.13 13.54 4.56
N VAL A 31 23.09 12.68 3.54
CA VAL A 31 22.63 11.30 3.67
C VAL A 31 23.84 10.38 3.48
N LEU A 32 24.05 9.48 4.42
CA LEU A 32 25.12 8.48 4.38
C LEU A 32 24.50 7.12 4.10
N GLU A 33 24.95 6.46 3.04
CA GLU A 33 24.54 5.12 2.64
C GLU A 33 25.74 4.20 2.58
N SER A 34 25.61 2.99 3.10
CA SER A 34 26.68 1.99 3.14
C SER A 34 26.83 1.21 1.83
N ARG A 35 25.81 1.20 0.99
CA ARG A 35 25.78 0.51 -0.30
C ARG A 35 26.02 1.48 -1.45
N ASP A 36 26.44 0.95 -2.58
CA ASP A 36 26.66 1.73 -3.81
C ASP A 36 25.38 2.27 -4.45
N LYS A 37 24.22 1.77 -3.99
CA LYS A 37 22.90 2.14 -4.53
C LYS A 37 21.97 2.60 -3.41
N ILE A 38 21.26 3.69 -3.70
CA ILE A 38 20.18 4.19 -2.84
C ILE A 38 18.88 3.41 -3.05
N GLY A 39 17.90 3.62 -2.19
CA GLY A 39 16.53 3.07 -2.29
C GLY A 39 16.20 2.00 -1.24
N GLY A 40 17.20 1.40 -0.59
CA GLY A 40 16.96 0.41 0.46
C GLY A 40 16.20 -0.82 -0.07
N MET A 41 15.10 -1.18 0.56
CA MET A 41 14.24 -2.30 0.13
C MET A 41 13.47 -2.02 -1.17
N ALA A 42 13.38 -0.76 -1.60
CA ALA A 42 12.75 -0.38 -2.85
C ALA A 42 13.75 -0.28 -4.02
N SER A 43 15.00 -0.66 -3.79
CA SER A 43 16.01 -0.64 -4.87
C SER A 43 15.74 -1.73 -5.90
N SER A 44 15.98 -1.38 -7.17
CA SER A 44 15.97 -2.34 -8.27
C SER A 44 17.41 -2.81 -8.56
N ILE A 45 17.55 -4.07 -8.93
CA ILE A 45 18.80 -4.66 -9.38
C ILE A 45 18.70 -5.08 -10.82
N GLU A 46 19.82 -5.01 -11.51
CA GLU A 46 19.98 -5.61 -12.83
C GLU A 46 20.59 -7.01 -12.63
N PHE A 47 19.79 -8.06 -12.88
CA PHE A 47 20.22 -9.44 -12.68
C PHE A 47 20.76 -10.09 -13.96
N SER A 48 20.52 -9.46 -15.12
CA SER A 48 21.08 -9.80 -16.42
C SER A 48 21.12 -8.53 -17.27
N PRO A 49 22.03 -8.40 -18.24
CA PRO A 49 22.13 -7.20 -19.07
C PRO A 49 20.80 -6.80 -19.70
N GLY A 50 20.31 -5.59 -19.38
CA GLY A 50 19.01 -5.05 -19.80
C GLY A 50 17.81 -5.52 -18.98
N PHE A 51 17.96 -6.47 -18.07
CA PHE A 51 16.85 -7.00 -17.26
C PHE A 51 16.96 -6.53 -15.81
N LYS A 52 15.97 -5.80 -15.35
CA LYS A 52 15.89 -5.26 -13.98
C LYS A 52 14.69 -5.81 -13.25
N CYS A 53 14.84 -6.04 -11.96
CA CYS A 53 13.74 -6.37 -11.07
C CYS A 53 13.89 -5.64 -9.73
N ASN A 54 12.79 -5.50 -9.02
CA ASN A 54 12.83 -5.04 -7.64
C ASN A 54 13.33 -6.17 -6.73
N LEU A 55 14.20 -5.83 -5.79
CA LEU A 55 14.85 -6.85 -4.95
C LEU A 55 13.88 -7.50 -3.97
N ILE A 56 12.98 -6.73 -3.36
CA ILE A 56 12.12 -7.18 -2.27
C ILE A 56 10.64 -6.92 -2.59
N ASN A 57 10.32 -5.72 -3.03
CA ASN A 57 8.94 -5.35 -3.32
C ASN A 57 8.60 -5.61 -4.78
N ASP A 58 7.64 -6.48 -5.03
CA ASP A 58 7.13 -6.79 -6.38
C ASP A 58 6.44 -5.59 -7.04
N SER A 59 5.77 -4.78 -6.23
CA SER A 59 5.00 -3.63 -6.71
C SER A 59 4.82 -2.59 -5.60
N ILE A 60 4.57 -1.36 -6.00
CA ILE A 60 4.19 -0.28 -5.10
C ILE A 60 2.70 -0.46 -4.79
N LYS A 61 2.37 -0.69 -3.52
CA LYS A 61 0.98 -0.88 -3.10
C LYS A 61 0.27 0.46 -2.86
N TRP A 62 0.99 1.41 -2.28
CA TRP A 62 0.44 2.72 -1.95
C TRP A 62 1.56 3.74 -1.72
N ILE A 63 1.35 4.96 -2.17
CA ILE A 63 2.18 6.12 -1.86
C ILE A 63 1.26 7.18 -1.27
N ASP A 64 1.64 7.76 -0.15
CA ASP A 64 0.88 8.84 0.48
C ASP A 64 0.76 10.04 -0.49
N PRO A 65 -0.45 10.41 -0.93
CA PRO A 65 -0.65 11.51 -1.87
C PRO A 65 -0.12 12.85 -1.34
N ARG A 66 -0.07 13.00 0.00
CA ARG A 66 0.50 14.21 0.64
C ARG A 66 2.00 14.30 0.37
N LEU A 67 2.72 13.16 0.35
CA LEU A 67 4.15 13.13 0.04
C LEU A 67 4.39 13.36 -1.45
N VAL A 68 3.59 12.79 -2.34
CA VAL A 68 3.68 13.03 -3.78
C VAL A 68 3.61 14.53 -4.06
N LYS A 69 2.60 15.21 -3.49
CA LYS A 69 2.42 16.66 -3.64
C LYS A 69 3.49 17.48 -2.93
N LEU A 70 3.84 17.15 -1.67
CA LEU A 70 4.81 17.89 -0.87
C LEU A 70 6.20 17.85 -1.50
N LEU A 71 6.60 16.72 -2.04
CA LEU A 71 7.91 16.51 -2.63
C LEU A 71 7.94 16.77 -4.14
N ASP A 72 6.77 17.02 -4.74
CA ASP A 72 6.62 17.29 -6.19
C ASP A 72 7.18 16.14 -7.03
N LEU A 73 6.84 14.90 -6.62
CA LEU A 73 7.46 13.70 -7.16
C LEU A 73 7.16 13.49 -8.64
N GLU A 74 5.98 13.90 -9.11
CA GLU A 74 5.60 13.83 -10.54
C GLU A 74 6.48 14.75 -11.38
N ALA A 75 6.74 15.98 -10.93
CA ALA A 75 7.67 16.89 -11.59
C ALA A 75 9.13 16.39 -11.53
N CYS A 76 9.46 15.57 -10.53
CA CYS A 76 10.75 14.87 -10.43
C CYS A 76 10.83 13.59 -11.27
N GLY A 77 9.78 13.26 -12.03
CA GLY A 77 9.77 12.10 -12.94
C GLY A 77 9.17 10.83 -12.34
N LEU A 78 8.40 10.92 -11.24
CA LEU A 78 7.64 9.76 -10.77
C LEU A 78 6.55 9.42 -11.77
N GLU A 79 6.64 8.24 -12.34
CA GLU A 79 5.61 7.66 -13.20
C GLU A 79 5.13 6.35 -12.57
N LEU A 80 3.82 6.24 -12.34
CA LEU A 80 3.18 5.04 -11.80
C LEU A 80 2.44 4.31 -12.92
N VAL A 81 2.90 3.12 -13.23
CA VAL A 81 2.30 2.27 -14.27
C VAL A 81 1.53 1.13 -13.60
N GLN A 82 0.27 0.98 -13.96
CA GLN A 82 -0.55 -0.14 -13.56
C GLN A 82 -0.74 -1.08 -14.76
N PRO A 83 -0.19 -2.29 -14.73
CA PRO A 83 -0.34 -3.24 -15.82
C PRO A 83 -1.78 -3.73 -15.94
N GLU A 84 -2.18 -4.18 -17.13
CA GLU A 84 -3.51 -4.76 -17.37
C GLU A 84 -3.71 -6.06 -16.59
N ILE A 85 -2.67 -6.90 -16.50
CA ILE A 85 -2.63 -8.09 -15.65
C ILE A 85 -1.88 -7.71 -14.38
N LEU A 86 -2.59 -7.70 -13.28
CA LEU A 86 -2.05 -7.30 -11.98
C LEU A 86 -1.22 -8.41 -11.33
N ARG A 87 -1.67 -9.66 -11.49
CA ARG A 87 -1.03 -10.84 -10.90
C ARG A 87 -1.44 -12.09 -11.67
N ILE A 88 -0.54 -13.05 -11.71
CA ILE A 88 -0.80 -14.40 -12.20
C ILE A 88 -0.44 -15.38 -11.09
N VAL A 89 -1.37 -16.24 -10.72
CA VAL A 89 -1.13 -17.37 -9.83
C VAL A 89 -1.00 -18.63 -10.70
N LEU A 90 0.13 -19.28 -10.59
CA LEU A 90 0.44 -20.49 -11.34
C LEU A 90 -0.02 -21.73 -10.58
N GLY A 91 -0.81 -22.55 -11.22
CA GLY A 91 -1.21 -23.86 -10.78
C GLY A 91 -0.30 -24.97 -11.32
N LYS A 92 -0.72 -26.21 -11.15
CA LYS A 92 -0.03 -27.39 -11.71
C LYS A 92 -0.38 -27.52 -13.19
N ASN A 93 0.52 -28.16 -13.98
CA ASN A 93 0.28 -28.51 -15.40
C ASN A 93 0.00 -27.32 -16.34
N GLY A 94 0.49 -26.12 -16.01
CA GLY A 94 0.30 -24.93 -16.84
C GLY A 94 -1.03 -24.20 -16.60
N GLU A 95 -1.82 -24.66 -15.67
CA GLU A 95 -3.01 -23.94 -15.21
C GLU A 95 -2.61 -22.62 -14.55
N HIS A 96 -3.45 -21.63 -14.67
CA HIS A 96 -3.19 -20.32 -14.03
C HIS A 96 -4.47 -19.51 -13.88
N ILE A 97 -4.52 -18.70 -12.83
CA ILE A 97 -5.53 -17.67 -12.65
C ILE A 97 -4.84 -16.32 -12.85
N ALA A 98 -5.37 -15.51 -13.78
CA ALA A 98 -4.90 -14.15 -14.01
C ALA A 98 -5.86 -13.14 -13.38
N PHE A 99 -5.32 -12.31 -12.51
CA PHE A 99 -6.03 -11.19 -11.92
C PHE A 99 -5.77 -9.93 -12.74
N HIS A 100 -6.81 -9.40 -13.33
CA HIS A 100 -6.78 -8.26 -14.22
C HIS A 100 -7.22 -6.97 -13.52
N LYS A 101 -6.83 -5.84 -14.06
CA LYS A 101 -7.38 -4.54 -13.69
C LYS A 101 -8.89 -4.49 -13.95
N ASN A 102 -9.34 -5.10 -15.05
CA ASN A 102 -10.75 -5.29 -15.35
C ASN A 102 -11.30 -6.48 -14.55
N VAL A 103 -12.28 -6.22 -13.69
CA VAL A 103 -12.90 -7.22 -12.81
C VAL A 103 -13.55 -8.34 -13.60
N ASP A 104 -14.23 -8.04 -14.73
CA ASP A 104 -14.91 -9.04 -15.54
C ASP A 104 -13.93 -10.06 -16.14
N LYS A 105 -12.75 -9.61 -16.60
CA LYS A 105 -11.69 -10.50 -17.08
C LYS A 105 -11.14 -11.40 -15.99
N THR A 106 -11.11 -10.93 -14.74
CA THR A 106 -10.73 -11.76 -13.59
C THR A 106 -11.81 -12.81 -13.33
N ILE A 107 -13.08 -12.43 -13.37
CA ILE A 107 -14.22 -13.35 -13.26
C ILE A 107 -14.13 -14.43 -14.33
N ASP A 108 -13.85 -14.08 -15.59
CA ASP A 108 -13.66 -15.03 -16.69
C ASP A 108 -12.48 -16.00 -16.42
N SER A 109 -11.42 -15.51 -15.79
CA SER A 109 -10.26 -16.33 -15.43
C SER A 109 -10.59 -17.32 -14.31
N ILE A 110 -11.32 -16.90 -13.28
CA ILE A 110 -11.76 -17.73 -12.15
C ILE A 110 -12.82 -18.76 -12.60
N SER A 111 -13.74 -18.36 -13.48
CA SER A 111 -14.84 -19.21 -13.94
C SER A 111 -14.40 -20.49 -14.63
N LYS A 112 -13.14 -20.55 -15.12
CA LYS A 112 -12.56 -21.77 -15.68
C LYS A 112 -12.37 -22.86 -14.64
N TYR A 113 -12.34 -22.52 -13.36
CA TYR A 113 -12.10 -23.42 -12.23
C TYR A 113 -13.32 -23.54 -11.32
N SER A 114 -14.00 -22.42 -11.05
CA SER A 114 -15.19 -22.36 -10.20
C SER A 114 -16.15 -21.26 -10.67
N LEU A 115 -17.34 -21.67 -11.12
CA LEU A 115 -18.40 -20.71 -11.47
C LEU A 115 -18.97 -20.03 -10.23
N GLU A 116 -19.02 -20.72 -9.12
CA GLU A 116 -19.52 -20.21 -7.85
C GLU A 116 -18.62 -19.09 -7.31
N ASP A 117 -17.31 -19.35 -7.22
CA ASP A 117 -16.32 -18.36 -6.75
C ASP A 117 -16.22 -17.17 -7.69
N ALA A 118 -16.31 -17.40 -9.00
CA ALA A 118 -16.39 -16.34 -9.99
C ALA A 118 -17.57 -15.39 -9.75
N GLY A 119 -18.73 -15.96 -9.37
CA GLY A 119 -19.92 -15.18 -9.01
C GLY A 119 -19.76 -14.33 -7.76
N LYS A 120 -18.98 -14.80 -6.78
CA LYS A 120 -18.70 -14.09 -5.51
C LYS A 120 -17.63 -13.00 -5.67
N TRP A 121 -16.78 -13.09 -6.71
CA TRP A 121 -15.59 -12.23 -6.86
C TRP A 121 -15.87 -10.73 -6.84
N LYS A 122 -16.91 -10.28 -7.53
CA LYS A 122 -17.26 -8.85 -7.62
C LYS A 122 -17.64 -8.26 -6.25
N ASP A 123 -18.42 -9.02 -5.47
CA ASP A 123 -18.84 -8.61 -4.13
C ASP A 123 -17.65 -8.62 -3.16
N PHE A 124 -16.79 -9.62 -3.26
CA PHE A 124 -15.54 -9.69 -2.50
C PHE A 124 -14.65 -8.49 -2.76
N ILE A 125 -14.37 -8.14 -4.02
CA ILE A 125 -13.54 -6.97 -4.35
C ILE A 125 -14.19 -5.68 -3.86
N SER A 126 -15.49 -5.52 -3.99
CA SER A 126 -16.21 -4.36 -3.46
C SER A 126 -16.10 -4.27 -1.93
N TYR A 127 -16.11 -5.41 -1.25
CA TYR A 127 -15.92 -5.48 0.19
C TYR A 127 -14.49 -5.11 0.60
N ILE A 128 -13.48 -5.68 -0.05
CA ILE A 128 -12.06 -5.35 0.19
C ILE A 128 -11.77 -3.88 -0.09
N ASP A 129 -12.33 -3.31 -1.15
CA ASP A 129 -12.18 -1.89 -1.49
C ASP A 129 -12.69 -0.98 -0.36
N LYS A 130 -13.85 -1.29 0.20
CA LYS A 130 -14.38 -0.57 1.36
C LYS A 130 -13.44 -0.65 2.57
N LEU A 131 -12.94 -1.85 2.90
CA LEU A 131 -12.00 -2.04 4.00
C LEU A 131 -10.70 -1.25 3.76
N SER A 132 -10.15 -1.31 2.54
CA SER A 132 -8.93 -0.59 2.16
C SER A 132 -9.08 0.92 2.34
N HIS A 133 -10.17 1.50 1.85
CA HIS A 133 -10.45 2.93 2.04
C HIS A 133 -10.57 3.33 3.52
N PHE A 134 -11.11 2.47 4.35
CA PHE A 134 -11.16 2.72 5.79
C PHE A 134 -9.76 2.69 6.41
N LEU A 135 -8.94 1.68 6.06
CA LEU A 135 -7.57 1.56 6.55
C LEU A 135 -6.69 2.73 6.08
N GLU A 136 -6.83 3.19 4.84
CA GLU A 136 -6.13 4.39 4.34
C GLU A 136 -6.39 5.60 5.25
N LYS A 137 -7.63 5.81 5.69
CA LYS A 137 -7.96 6.90 6.60
C LYS A 137 -7.32 6.73 7.98
N ILE A 138 -7.19 5.50 8.46
CA ILE A 138 -6.46 5.21 9.72
C ILE A 138 -4.97 5.54 9.55
N TYR A 139 -4.35 5.11 8.44
CA TYR A 139 -2.93 5.39 8.18
C TYR A 139 -2.60 6.87 8.01
N GLU A 140 -3.57 7.69 7.61
CA GLU A 140 -3.41 9.14 7.54
C GLU A 140 -3.36 9.82 8.92
N LEU A 141 -3.80 9.14 9.97
CA LEU A 141 -3.90 9.73 11.31
C LEU A 141 -2.57 9.64 12.07
N THR A 142 -2.30 10.68 12.83
CA THR A 142 -1.25 10.61 13.85
C THR A 142 -1.79 9.84 15.05
N PRO A 143 -1.13 8.74 15.48
CA PRO A 143 -1.58 7.98 16.64
C PRO A 143 -1.68 8.87 17.88
N PRO A 144 -2.75 8.73 18.70
CA PRO A 144 -2.87 9.46 19.95
C PRO A 144 -1.79 9.01 20.94
N LYS A 145 -1.33 9.93 21.78
CA LYS A 145 -0.38 9.61 22.86
C LYS A 145 -1.12 8.91 23.99
N LEU A 146 -0.93 7.61 24.13
CA LEU A 146 -1.43 6.85 25.27
C LEU A 146 -0.49 6.98 26.48
N PRO A 147 -1.01 7.07 27.74
CA PRO A 147 -2.42 6.95 28.15
C PRO A 147 -3.20 8.27 28.19
N SER A 148 -2.60 9.42 27.89
CA SER A 148 -3.26 10.74 27.98
C SER A 148 -3.81 11.17 26.63
N VAL A 149 -5.05 10.81 26.34
CA VAL A 149 -5.76 11.32 25.15
C VAL A 149 -6.37 12.67 25.50
N GLY A 150 -5.81 13.76 24.97
CA GLY A 150 -6.31 15.10 25.16
C GLY A 150 -7.47 15.44 24.22
N ILE A 151 -8.20 16.53 24.55
CA ILE A 151 -9.33 17.01 23.73
C ILE A 151 -8.89 17.34 22.29
N LYS A 152 -7.66 17.83 22.10
CA LYS A 152 -7.10 18.12 20.77
C LYS A 152 -6.89 16.87 19.92
N GLU A 153 -6.50 15.76 20.54
CA GLU A 153 -6.32 14.46 19.86
C GLU A 153 -7.66 13.85 19.48
N ILE A 154 -8.69 13.97 20.35
CA ILE A 154 -10.07 13.58 20.02
C ILE A 154 -10.60 14.39 18.83
N PHE A 155 -10.33 15.71 18.79
CA PHE A 155 -10.68 16.55 17.64
C PHE A 155 -9.93 16.16 16.36
N GLY A 156 -8.66 15.76 16.45
CA GLY A 156 -7.87 15.21 15.33
C GLY A 156 -8.45 13.90 14.78
N MET A 157 -9.07 13.08 15.64
CA MET A 157 -9.76 11.85 15.26
C MET A 157 -11.14 12.08 14.61
N ARG A 158 -11.60 13.35 14.53
CA ARG A 158 -12.91 13.69 13.92
C ARG A 158 -13.03 13.19 12.48
N SER A 159 -11.93 13.12 11.74
CA SER A 159 -11.90 12.56 10.39
C SER A 159 -12.24 11.06 10.34
N MET A 160 -12.02 10.31 11.43
CA MET A 160 -12.43 8.92 11.56
C MET A 160 -13.95 8.75 11.71
N PHE A 161 -14.62 9.71 12.32
CA PHE A 161 -16.07 9.60 12.54
C PHE A 161 -16.88 9.73 11.25
N THR A 162 -16.33 10.37 10.22
CA THR A 162 -17.00 10.52 8.92
C THR A 162 -17.11 9.17 8.17
N PRO A 163 -16.05 8.39 7.99
CA PRO A 163 -16.13 7.04 7.49
C PRO A 163 -17.02 6.15 8.36
N ILE A 164 -16.82 6.14 9.68
CA ILE A 164 -17.61 5.36 10.64
C ILE A 164 -19.11 5.62 10.46
N ARG A 165 -19.50 6.89 10.32
CA ARG A 165 -20.90 7.29 10.10
C ARG A 165 -21.45 6.80 8.76
N ARG A 166 -20.59 6.71 7.73
CA ARG A 166 -20.95 6.25 6.38
C ARG A 166 -21.09 4.72 6.31
N TYR A 167 -20.31 4.00 7.10
CA TYR A 167 -20.35 2.54 7.19
C TYR A 167 -21.52 2.01 8.05
N GLY A 168 -22.08 2.83 8.92
CA GLY A 168 -23.10 2.42 9.89
C GLY A 168 -22.59 1.42 10.93
N THR A 169 -23.46 1.04 11.86
CA THR A 169 -23.10 0.09 12.94
C THR A 169 -22.71 -1.29 12.41
N ARG A 170 -23.35 -1.79 11.36
CA ARG A 170 -23.00 -3.08 10.75
C ARG A 170 -21.59 -3.08 10.15
N GLY A 171 -21.22 -2.02 9.42
CA GLY A 171 -19.87 -1.93 8.84
C GLY A 171 -18.76 -1.84 9.88
N ILE A 172 -19.03 -1.23 11.05
CA ILE A 172 -18.07 -1.20 12.16
C ILE A 172 -17.90 -2.60 12.77
N VAL A 173 -19.01 -3.32 12.98
CA VAL A 173 -18.96 -4.69 13.49
C VAL A 173 -18.19 -5.60 12.54
N ASP A 174 -18.44 -5.50 11.24
CA ASP A 174 -17.72 -6.26 10.21
C ASP A 174 -16.22 -5.94 10.23
N LEU A 175 -15.86 -4.65 10.34
CA LEU A 175 -14.46 -4.25 10.43
C LEU A 175 -13.78 -4.82 11.67
N LEU A 176 -14.42 -4.74 12.84
CA LEU A 176 -13.88 -5.28 14.10
C LEU A 176 -13.76 -6.81 14.05
N ARG A 177 -14.62 -7.49 13.31
CA ARG A 177 -14.56 -8.92 13.07
C ARG A 177 -13.36 -9.28 12.17
N VAL A 178 -13.20 -8.57 11.06
CA VAL A 178 -12.18 -8.88 10.05
C VAL A 178 -10.79 -8.38 10.45
N ALA A 179 -10.67 -7.30 11.20
CA ALA A 179 -9.38 -6.73 11.58
C ALA A 179 -8.40 -7.73 12.27
N PRO A 180 -8.85 -8.62 13.16
CA PRO A 180 -7.99 -9.64 13.75
C PRO A 180 -7.84 -10.91 12.90
N MET A 181 -8.62 -11.08 11.82
CA MET A 181 -8.57 -12.27 10.96
C MET A 181 -7.29 -12.28 10.11
N MET A 182 -6.76 -13.47 9.89
CA MET A 182 -5.74 -13.66 8.87
C MET A 182 -6.39 -13.69 7.49
N MET A 183 -5.64 -13.27 6.47
CA MET A 183 -6.18 -13.22 5.10
C MET A 183 -6.71 -14.58 4.59
N PRO A 184 -6.07 -15.72 4.86
CA PRO A 184 -6.64 -17.02 4.50
C PRO A 184 -8.04 -17.25 5.10
N GLU A 185 -8.24 -16.96 6.39
CA GLU A 185 -9.55 -17.13 7.05
C GLU A 185 -10.64 -16.28 6.37
N LEU A 186 -10.30 -15.05 5.98
CA LEU A 186 -11.23 -14.19 5.25
C LEU A 186 -11.55 -14.76 3.87
N VAL A 187 -10.55 -15.29 3.17
CA VAL A 187 -10.74 -15.88 1.84
C VAL A 187 -11.60 -17.13 1.92
N ASP A 188 -11.38 -18.00 2.92
CA ASP A 188 -12.15 -19.22 3.16
C ASP A 188 -13.64 -18.94 3.48
N GLU A 189 -13.97 -17.76 4.05
CA GLU A 189 -15.36 -17.35 4.24
C GLU A 189 -16.08 -17.00 2.93
N TRP A 190 -15.34 -16.61 1.90
CA TRP A 190 -15.89 -16.13 0.63
C TRP A 190 -15.87 -17.20 -0.46
N PHE A 191 -14.83 -18.01 -0.50
CA PHE A 191 -14.56 -18.94 -1.60
C PHE A 191 -14.51 -20.37 -1.10
N GLU A 192 -14.87 -21.30 -1.96
CA GLU A 192 -15.00 -22.72 -1.62
C GLU A 192 -13.90 -23.58 -2.25
N ASN A 193 -13.29 -23.08 -3.33
CA ASN A 193 -12.26 -23.82 -4.05
C ASN A 193 -10.86 -23.35 -3.60
N GLU A 194 -10.02 -24.32 -3.15
CA GLU A 194 -8.64 -24.09 -2.73
C GLU A 194 -7.69 -23.73 -3.88
#